data_2717b1e9e8c864f1ee285017759ddfdc
#
_entry.id   2717b1e9e8c864f1ee285017759ddfdc
#
_cell.length_a   1.000
_cell.length_b   1.000
_cell.length_c   1.000
_cell.angle_alpha   90.00
_cell.angle_beta   90.00
_cell.angle_gamma   90.00
#
_symmetry.space_group_name_H-M   'P 1'
#
loop_
_entity.id
_entity.type
_entity.pdbx_description
1 polymer ?
#
loop_
_entity_poly.entity_id
_entity_poly.type
_entity_poly.pdbx_seq_one_letter_code
_entity_poly.pdbx_strand_id
1 'polypeptide(L)'
;HHAGLVTAAEDLGGLSVSVQNAGVVLPGFSWEIPLDRWQLQIDVNYWGVVHGVRAALVAMTRRGTGHVVAVSSGAGLVAMPGLAPYVSSKHAVVGLMESVRHELARAAPGVRASVVCPGNIDTPIAEHSLAVAGVADEGLSAPSQSVADAVRAGVAEGASPQTVANSILDALGSGRFWVLPQPEVAIGALDRVQRILDGRDP
;
A
#
# COMPACT_ATOMS: atom_id res chain seq x y z
N HIS A 1 -17.39 -3.93 -8.66
CA HIS A 1 -16.89 -2.57 -8.96
C HIS A 1 -15.66 -2.58 -9.87
N HIS A 2 -14.55 -3.26 -9.56
CA HIS A 2 -13.32 -3.24 -10.35
C HIS A 2 -13.50 -3.75 -11.80
N ALA A 3 -14.26 -4.83 -12.01
CA ALA A 3 -14.55 -5.34 -13.35
C ALA A 3 -15.27 -4.30 -14.23
N GLY A 4 -16.24 -3.58 -13.68
CA GLY A 4 -16.96 -2.51 -14.40
C GLY A 4 -16.06 -1.34 -14.79
N LEU A 5 -15.09 -0.95 -13.92
CA LEU A 5 -14.10 0.06 -14.25
C LEU A 5 -13.16 -0.38 -15.38
N VAL A 6 -12.75 -1.64 -15.37
CA VAL A 6 -11.92 -2.22 -16.45
C VAL A 6 -12.70 -2.24 -17.75
N THR A 7 -13.96 -2.68 -17.75
CA THR A 7 -14.82 -2.65 -18.94
C THR A 7 -14.93 -1.23 -19.52
N ALA A 8 -15.22 -0.24 -18.69
CA ALA A 8 -15.29 1.15 -19.13
C ALA A 8 -13.97 1.67 -19.73
N ALA A 9 -12.83 1.27 -19.17
CA ALA A 9 -11.53 1.62 -19.74
C ALA A 9 -11.26 0.93 -21.09
N GLU A 10 -11.66 -0.34 -21.23
CA GLU A 10 -11.55 -1.06 -22.50
C GLU A 10 -12.41 -0.41 -23.60
N ASP A 11 -13.62 0.07 -23.27
CA ASP A 11 -14.50 0.80 -24.19
C ASP A 11 -13.90 2.15 -24.65
N LEU A 12 -13.00 2.73 -23.85
CA LEU A 12 -12.28 3.97 -24.15
C LEU A 12 -10.94 3.77 -24.87
N GLY A 13 -10.64 2.56 -25.32
CA GLY A 13 -9.40 2.26 -26.07
C GLY A 13 -8.41 1.39 -25.31
N GLY A 14 -8.76 0.94 -24.12
CA GLY A 14 -8.05 -0.07 -23.34
C GLY A 14 -7.36 0.44 -22.08
N LEU A 15 -7.26 -0.45 -21.10
CA LEU A 15 -6.64 -0.17 -19.79
C LEU A 15 -5.11 -0.20 -19.90
N SER A 16 -4.47 0.94 -20.02
CA SER A 16 -3.00 1.06 -20.11
C SER A 16 -2.32 1.08 -18.74
N VAL A 17 -2.91 1.75 -17.75
CA VAL A 17 -2.38 1.88 -16.40
C VAL A 17 -3.50 1.67 -15.38
N SER A 18 -3.21 0.91 -14.32
CA SER A 18 -4.12 0.73 -13.19
C SER A 18 -3.37 0.97 -11.89
N VAL A 19 -3.84 1.93 -11.07
CA VAL A 19 -3.22 2.29 -9.80
C VAL A 19 -4.15 1.92 -8.64
N GLN A 20 -3.71 0.99 -7.81
CA GLN A 20 -4.42 0.57 -6.59
C GLN A 20 -3.90 1.43 -5.44
N ASN A 21 -4.61 2.53 -5.15
CA ASN A 21 -4.17 3.53 -4.17
C ASN A 21 -5.00 3.58 -2.89
N ALA A 22 -6.25 3.11 -2.92
CA ALA A 22 -7.14 3.17 -1.78
C ALA A 22 -6.53 2.50 -0.54
N GLY A 23 -6.65 3.15 0.62
CA GLY A 23 -6.12 2.64 1.86
C GLY A 23 -6.66 3.38 3.07
N VAL A 24 -6.67 2.69 4.21
CA VAL A 24 -7.07 3.21 5.52
C VAL A 24 -6.03 2.81 6.56
N VAL A 25 -5.89 3.62 7.61
CA VAL A 25 -5.04 3.37 8.78
C VAL A 25 -5.81 3.68 10.05
N LEU A 26 -5.94 2.68 10.93
CA LEU A 26 -6.57 2.81 12.24
C LEU A 26 -5.55 2.34 13.29
N PRO A 27 -4.84 3.27 13.93
CA PRO A 27 -3.81 2.94 14.91
C PRO A 27 -4.41 2.47 16.24
N GLY A 28 -3.60 1.76 17.01
CA GLY A 28 -3.92 1.22 18.33
C GLY A 28 -3.09 -0.03 18.60
N PHE A 29 -2.97 -0.43 19.86
CA PHE A 29 -2.32 -1.71 20.15
C PHE A 29 -3.15 -2.89 19.65
N SER A 30 -2.47 -3.95 19.23
CA SER A 30 -3.08 -5.12 18.56
C SER A 30 -4.23 -5.74 19.34
N TRP A 31 -4.16 -5.72 20.68
CA TRP A 31 -5.18 -6.29 21.57
C TRP A 31 -6.30 -5.30 21.94
N GLU A 32 -6.19 -4.03 21.55
CA GLU A 32 -7.20 -2.97 21.77
C GLU A 32 -8.04 -2.68 20.53
N ILE A 33 -7.47 -2.92 19.35
CA ILE A 33 -8.19 -2.69 18.09
C ILE A 33 -9.29 -3.74 17.92
N PRO A 34 -10.58 -3.37 17.82
CA PRO A 34 -11.67 -4.29 17.56
C PRO A 34 -11.48 -5.07 16.25
N LEU A 35 -11.94 -6.33 16.20
CA LEU A 35 -11.73 -7.20 15.04
C LEU A 35 -12.39 -6.69 13.76
N ASP A 36 -13.49 -5.96 13.86
CA ASP A 36 -14.15 -5.32 12.71
C ASP A 36 -13.25 -4.22 12.09
N ARG A 37 -12.50 -3.47 12.91
CA ARG A 37 -11.51 -2.50 12.44
C ARG A 37 -10.27 -3.19 11.85
N TRP A 38 -9.89 -4.35 12.37
CA TRP A 38 -8.89 -5.21 11.73
C TRP A 38 -9.34 -5.61 10.33
N GLN A 39 -10.56 -6.17 10.25
CA GLN A 39 -11.14 -6.64 9.00
C GLN A 39 -11.26 -5.51 7.97
N LEU A 40 -11.75 -4.34 8.38
CA LEU A 40 -11.85 -3.17 7.52
C LEU A 40 -10.50 -2.82 6.88
N GLN A 41 -9.42 -2.79 7.66
CA GLN A 41 -8.09 -2.49 7.12
C GLN A 41 -7.60 -3.55 6.14
N ILE A 42 -7.85 -4.82 6.41
CA ILE A 42 -7.51 -5.93 5.50
C ILE A 42 -8.37 -5.85 4.22
N ASP A 43 -9.67 -5.59 4.35
CA ASP A 43 -10.57 -5.52 3.19
C ASP A 43 -10.22 -4.37 2.25
N VAL A 44 -9.96 -3.19 2.80
CA VAL A 44 -9.61 -2.02 1.97
C VAL A 44 -8.18 -2.14 1.44
N ASN A 45 -7.20 -2.34 2.34
CA ASN A 45 -5.77 -2.24 1.98
C ASN A 45 -5.25 -3.43 1.19
N TYR A 46 -5.79 -4.63 1.41
CA TYR A 46 -5.32 -5.86 0.76
C TYR A 46 -6.32 -6.41 -0.24
N TRP A 47 -7.55 -6.75 0.17
CA TRP A 47 -8.52 -7.31 -0.75
C TRP A 47 -8.91 -6.33 -1.85
N GLY A 48 -9.01 -5.03 -1.54
CA GLY A 48 -9.21 -3.98 -2.55
C GLY A 48 -8.12 -4.02 -3.62
N VAL A 49 -6.84 -4.16 -3.20
CA VAL A 49 -5.70 -4.29 -4.12
C VAL A 49 -5.76 -5.60 -4.91
N VAL A 50 -6.04 -6.74 -4.26
CA VAL A 50 -6.18 -8.05 -4.94
C VAL A 50 -7.22 -7.98 -6.04
N HIS A 51 -8.40 -7.44 -5.76
CA HIS A 51 -9.47 -7.31 -6.75
C HIS A 51 -9.09 -6.40 -7.92
N GLY A 52 -8.48 -5.25 -7.63
CA GLY A 52 -8.05 -4.31 -8.66
C GLY A 52 -6.93 -4.86 -9.54
N VAL A 53 -5.89 -5.44 -8.94
CA VAL A 53 -4.77 -6.08 -9.65
C VAL A 53 -5.28 -7.21 -10.55
N ARG A 54 -6.10 -8.12 -10.02
CA ARG A 54 -6.65 -9.23 -10.82
C ARG A 54 -7.49 -8.74 -12.00
N ALA A 55 -8.37 -7.77 -11.77
CA ALA A 55 -9.21 -7.22 -12.85
C ALA A 55 -8.36 -6.58 -13.94
N ALA A 56 -7.37 -5.78 -13.56
CA ALA A 56 -6.45 -5.14 -14.50
C ALA A 56 -5.61 -6.17 -15.29
N LEU A 57 -5.03 -7.15 -14.61
CA LEU A 57 -4.18 -8.17 -15.23
C LEU A 57 -4.92 -9.02 -16.24
N VAL A 58 -6.19 -9.37 -16.02
CA VAL A 58 -7.01 -10.11 -16.99
C VAL A 58 -7.13 -9.35 -18.32
N ALA A 59 -7.30 -8.03 -18.28
CA ALA A 59 -7.36 -7.20 -19.50
C ALA A 59 -5.96 -7.01 -20.13
N MET A 60 -4.99 -6.61 -19.32
CA MET A 60 -3.63 -6.29 -19.78
C MET A 60 -2.90 -7.50 -20.38
N THR A 61 -3.02 -8.69 -19.78
CA THR A 61 -2.35 -9.91 -20.28
C THR A 61 -2.94 -10.35 -21.62
N ARG A 62 -4.25 -10.20 -21.85
CA ARG A 62 -4.87 -10.46 -23.15
C ARG A 62 -4.37 -9.52 -24.23
N ARG A 63 -4.12 -8.25 -23.88
CA ARG A 63 -3.59 -7.24 -24.82
C ARG A 63 -2.07 -7.36 -25.01
N GLY A 64 -1.38 -8.03 -24.11
CA GLY A 64 0.07 -8.14 -24.10
C GLY A 64 0.80 -6.88 -23.63
N THR A 65 0.08 -5.87 -23.10
CA THR A 65 0.67 -4.60 -22.65
C THR A 65 -0.15 -3.96 -21.54
N GLY A 66 0.52 -3.21 -20.65
CA GLY A 66 -0.08 -2.46 -19.54
C GLY A 66 0.87 -2.34 -18.36
N HIS A 67 0.48 -1.56 -17.37
CA HIS A 67 1.24 -1.39 -16.14
C HIS A 67 0.31 -1.32 -14.93
N VAL A 68 0.41 -2.29 -14.03
CA VAL A 68 -0.31 -2.29 -12.76
C VAL A 68 0.59 -1.74 -11.65
N VAL A 69 0.06 -0.81 -10.87
CA VAL A 69 0.75 -0.17 -9.76
C VAL A 69 -0.05 -0.40 -8.48
N ALA A 70 0.59 -0.85 -7.41
CA ALA A 70 -0.03 -0.93 -6.10
C ALA A 70 0.70 -0.03 -5.10
N VAL A 71 -0.06 0.80 -4.38
CA VAL A 71 0.48 1.67 -3.33
C VAL A 71 0.42 0.93 -1.99
N SER A 72 1.58 0.45 -1.56
CA SER A 72 1.80 -0.10 -0.23
C SER A 72 2.12 1.04 0.76
N SER A 73 3.22 0.96 1.46
CA SER A 73 3.76 1.93 2.43
C SER A 73 5.17 1.51 2.83
N GLY A 74 5.94 2.38 3.46
CA GLY A 74 7.11 2.01 4.25
C GLY A 74 6.77 0.96 5.30
N ALA A 75 5.54 1.01 5.85
CA ALA A 75 4.99 -0.02 6.74
C ALA A 75 4.78 -1.40 6.06
N GLY A 76 4.92 -1.51 4.76
CA GLY A 76 4.98 -2.78 4.04
C GLY A 76 6.37 -3.42 4.02
N LEU A 77 7.38 -2.69 4.48
CA LEU A 77 8.78 -3.14 4.55
C LEU A 77 9.32 -3.16 5.97
N VAL A 78 8.79 -2.27 6.84
CA VAL A 78 9.23 -2.12 8.24
C VAL A 78 8.01 -2.14 9.14
N ALA A 79 8.05 -2.94 10.22
CA ALA A 79 6.99 -2.97 11.22
C ALA A 79 7.11 -1.77 12.18
N MET A 80 5.97 -1.30 12.65
CA MET A 80 5.86 -0.20 13.62
C MET A 80 4.85 -0.57 14.72
N PRO A 81 5.10 -0.21 15.98
CA PRO A 81 4.16 -0.46 17.06
C PRO A 81 2.83 0.28 16.82
N GLY A 82 1.73 -0.30 17.30
CA GLY A 82 0.40 0.29 17.20
C GLY A 82 -0.21 0.32 15.79
N LEU A 83 0.39 -0.34 14.82
CA LEU A 83 -0.09 -0.39 13.44
C LEU A 83 -0.21 -1.83 12.88
N ALA A 84 -0.36 -2.83 13.74
CA ALA A 84 -0.29 -4.23 13.31
C ALA A 84 -1.25 -4.60 12.16
N PRO A 85 -2.54 -4.23 12.14
CA PRO A 85 -3.42 -4.51 10.99
C PRO A 85 -2.94 -3.83 9.71
N TYR A 86 -2.54 -2.57 9.82
CA TYR A 86 -2.02 -1.78 8.70
C TYR A 86 -0.72 -2.39 8.16
N VAL A 87 0.26 -2.62 9.02
CA VAL A 87 1.55 -3.26 8.69
C VAL A 87 1.33 -4.60 7.98
N SER A 88 0.48 -5.47 8.56
CA SER A 88 0.16 -6.78 7.98
C SER A 88 -0.44 -6.64 6.58
N SER A 89 -1.41 -5.73 6.39
CA SER A 89 -2.04 -5.49 5.09
C SER A 89 -1.03 -4.97 4.05
N LYS A 90 -0.14 -4.07 4.44
CA LYS A 90 0.84 -3.47 3.53
C LYS A 90 2.00 -4.42 3.19
N HIS A 91 2.45 -5.27 4.12
CA HIS A 91 3.36 -6.38 3.81
C HIS A 91 2.74 -7.37 2.83
N ALA A 92 1.45 -7.72 3.01
CA ALA A 92 0.74 -8.61 2.10
C ALA A 92 0.66 -8.03 0.67
N VAL A 93 0.47 -6.72 0.51
CA VAL A 93 0.52 -6.04 -0.80
C VAL A 93 1.90 -6.16 -1.45
N VAL A 94 2.97 -5.99 -0.68
CA VAL A 94 4.34 -6.16 -1.20
C VAL A 94 4.54 -7.57 -1.72
N GLY A 95 4.26 -8.60 -0.91
CA GLY A 95 4.41 -10.00 -1.31
C GLY A 95 3.54 -10.38 -2.52
N LEU A 96 2.30 -9.87 -2.59
CA LEU A 96 1.44 -10.02 -3.75
C LEU A 96 2.11 -9.48 -5.03
N MET A 97 2.61 -8.24 -4.96
CA MET A 97 3.17 -7.58 -6.14
C MET A 97 4.51 -8.19 -6.58
N GLU A 98 5.32 -8.68 -5.66
CA GLU A 98 6.54 -9.45 -5.99
C GLU A 98 6.18 -10.73 -6.74
N SER A 99 5.19 -11.49 -6.26
CA SER A 99 4.70 -12.69 -6.94
C SER A 99 4.18 -12.37 -8.34
N VAL A 100 3.32 -11.35 -8.46
CA VAL A 100 2.80 -10.87 -9.75
C VAL A 100 3.93 -10.48 -10.70
N ARG A 101 4.97 -9.80 -10.23
CA ARG A 101 6.14 -9.44 -11.05
C ARG A 101 6.84 -10.66 -11.63
N HIS A 102 7.01 -11.71 -10.82
CA HIS A 102 7.62 -12.97 -11.28
C HIS A 102 6.72 -13.71 -12.28
N GLU A 103 5.42 -13.74 -12.05
CA GLU A 103 4.45 -14.35 -12.96
C GLU A 103 4.43 -13.64 -14.32
N LEU A 104 4.39 -12.31 -14.33
CA LEU A 104 4.42 -11.50 -15.55
C LEU A 104 5.70 -11.70 -16.36
N ALA A 105 6.85 -11.80 -15.69
CA ALA A 105 8.13 -12.06 -16.37
C ALA A 105 8.13 -13.41 -17.12
N ARG A 106 7.35 -14.38 -16.68
CA ARG A 106 7.24 -15.70 -17.32
C ARG A 106 6.16 -15.78 -18.39
N ALA A 107 5.00 -15.16 -18.14
CA ALA A 107 3.79 -15.41 -18.92
C ALA A 107 3.33 -14.22 -19.76
N ALA A 108 3.70 -12.99 -19.40
CA ALA A 108 3.25 -11.78 -20.07
C ALA A 108 4.30 -10.65 -19.97
N PRO A 109 5.49 -10.79 -20.56
CA PRO A 109 6.62 -9.87 -20.36
C PRO A 109 6.38 -8.44 -20.86
N GLY A 110 5.35 -8.22 -21.69
CA GLY A 110 4.91 -6.88 -22.10
C GLY A 110 4.06 -6.14 -21.08
N VAL A 111 3.59 -6.83 -20.00
CA VAL A 111 2.85 -6.23 -18.90
C VAL A 111 3.81 -5.97 -17.72
N ARG A 112 3.73 -4.78 -17.15
CA ARG A 112 4.60 -4.35 -16.05
C ARG A 112 3.85 -4.26 -14.73
N ALA A 113 4.61 -4.36 -13.64
CA ALA A 113 4.10 -4.18 -12.29
C ALA A 113 5.06 -3.31 -11.47
N SER A 114 4.53 -2.44 -10.61
CA SER A 114 5.30 -1.66 -9.64
C SER A 114 4.62 -1.69 -8.27
N VAL A 115 5.41 -1.72 -7.21
CA VAL A 115 4.96 -1.50 -5.84
C VAL A 115 5.57 -0.21 -5.31
N VAL A 116 4.70 0.66 -4.79
CA VAL A 116 5.09 1.97 -4.25
C VAL A 116 5.04 1.89 -2.73
N CYS A 117 6.16 2.20 -2.09
CA CYS A 117 6.29 2.15 -0.63
C CYS A 117 6.68 3.55 -0.11
N PRO A 118 5.72 4.49 -0.02
CA PRO A 118 5.99 5.81 0.52
C PRO A 118 6.16 5.75 2.04
N GLY A 119 6.97 6.66 2.58
CA GLY A 119 6.99 7.02 3.99
C GLY A 119 5.77 7.86 4.37
N ASN A 120 5.95 8.80 5.29
CA ASN A 120 4.89 9.72 5.65
C ASN A 120 4.59 10.71 4.51
N ILE A 121 3.31 10.84 4.19
CA ILE A 121 2.81 11.76 3.15
C ILE A 121 1.69 12.60 3.74
N ASP A 122 1.76 13.90 3.55
CA ASP A 122 0.73 14.86 4.00
C ASP A 122 -0.57 14.63 3.24
N THR A 123 -1.47 13.88 3.86
CA THR A 123 -2.78 13.50 3.33
C THR A 123 -3.79 13.37 4.47
N PRO A 124 -5.09 13.54 4.21
CA PRO A 124 -6.14 13.36 5.22
C PRO A 124 -6.44 11.87 5.49
N ILE A 125 -5.46 10.97 5.39
CA ILE A 125 -5.69 9.52 5.54
C ILE A 125 -6.22 9.17 6.94
N ALA A 126 -5.75 9.84 7.97
CA ALA A 126 -6.16 9.56 9.35
C ALA A 126 -7.65 9.89 9.56
N GLU A 127 -8.07 11.09 9.15
CA GLU A 127 -9.45 11.56 9.26
C GLU A 127 -10.40 10.74 8.36
N HIS A 128 -9.98 10.48 7.13
CA HIS A 128 -10.76 9.66 6.20
C HIS A 128 -10.92 8.22 6.71
N SER A 129 -9.90 7.67 7.38
CA SER A 129 -9.99 6.31 7.94
C SER A 129 -11.01 6.23 9.07
N LEU A 130 -11.07 7.22 9.96
CA LEU A 130 -12.07 7.30 11.01
C LEU A 130 -13.49 7.45 10.43
N ALA A 131 -13.64 8.30 9.41
CA ALA A 131 -14.93 8.49 8.73
C ALA A 131 -15.41 7.19 8.05
N VAL A 132 -14.52 6.45 7.39
CA VAL A 132 -14.86 5.14 6.77
C VAL A 132 -15.20 4.11 7.82
N ALA A 133 -14.52 4.11 8.97
CA ALA A 133 -14.80 3.21 10.08
C ALA A 133 -16.11 3.56 10.82
N GLY A 134 -16.67 4.76 10.62
CA GLY A 134 -17.86 5.23 11.31
C GLY A 134 -17.65 5.43 12.82
N VAL A 135 -16.43 5.75 13.25
CA VAL A 135 -16.06 5.81 14.67
C VAL A 135 -15.25 7.06 14.98
N ALA A 136 -15.37 7.53 16.22
CA ALA A 136 -14.40 8.42 16.82
C ALA A 136 -13.23 7.59 17.39
N ASP A 137 -12.12 8.25 17.71
CA ASP A 137 -10.90 7.64 18.27
C ASP A 137 -11.09 7.33 19.79
N GLU A 138 -12.21 6.69 20.12
CA GLU A 138 -12.63 6.43 21.48
C GLU A 138 -12.22 5.03 21.94
N GLY A 139 -11.86 4.89 23.23
CA GLY A 139 -11.63 3.60 23.85
C GLY A 139 -10.20 3.07 23.77
N LEU A 140 -9.26 3.83 23.21
CA LEU A 140 -7.84 3.48 23.26
C LEU A 140 -7.23 3.82 24.64
N SER A 141 -6.31 2.97 25.12
CA SER A 141 -5.49 3.32 26.30
C SER A 141 -4.60 4.54 26.01
N ALA A 142 -4.13 5.22 27.05
CA ALA A 142 -3.26 6.39 26.88
C ALA A 142 -1.98 6.08 26.06
N PRO A 143 -1.30 4.92 26.21
CA PRO A 143 -0.20 4.56 25.32
C PRO A 143 -0.60 4.35 23.87
N SER A 144 -1.76 3.72 23.59
CA SER A 144 -2.29 3.57 22.23
C SER A 144 -2.64 4.92 21.62
N GLN A 145 -3.25 5.81 22.38
CA GLN A 145 -3.56 7.16 21.94
C GLN A 145 -2.29 7.94 21.56
N SER A 146 -1.22 7.82 22.37
CA SER A 146 0.07 8.43 22.04
C SER A 146 0.63 7.95 20.69
N VAL A 147 0.48 6.66 20.37
CA VAL A 147 0.87 6.14 19.06
C VAL A 147 0.00 6.73 17.95
N ALA A 148 -1.31 6.79 18.16
CA ALA A 148 -2.23 7.39 17.19
C ALA A 148 -1.90 8.87 16.92
N ASP A 149 -1.57 9.63 17.97
CA ASP A 149 -1.14 11.03 17.86
C ASP A 149 0.18 11.15 17.09
N ALA A 150 1.15 10.28 17.37
CA ALA A 150 2.43 10.25 16.65
C ALA A 150 2.25 9.93 15.15
N VAL A 151 1.34 9.02 14.80
CA VAL A 151 1.00 8.72 13.40
C VAL A 151 0.39 9.95 12.73
N ARG A 152 -0.58 10.62 13.36
CA ARG A 152 -1.19 11.85 12.83
C ARG A 152 -0.16 12.96 12.62
N ALA A 153 0.69 13.20 13.61
CA ALA A 153 1.76 14.19 13.51
C ALA A 153 2.73 13.87 12.37
N GLY A 154 3.19 12.62 12.28
CA GLY A 154 4.09 12.20 11.22
C GLY A 154 3.48 12.31 9.82
N VAL A 155 2.17 12.07 9.67
CA VAL A 155 1.45 12.28 8.41
C VAL A 155 1.39 13.76 8.06
N ALA A 156 1.03 14.63 9.01
CA ALA A 156 0.93 16.07 8.79
C ALA A 156 2.27 16.74 8.43
N GLU A 157 3.38 16.19 8.92
CA GLU A 157 4.74 16.61 8.59
C GLU A 157 5.34 15.88 7.37
N GLY A 158 4.55 15.04 6.73
CA GLY A 158 4.97 14.19 5.62
C GLY A 158 5.30 14.95 4.34
N ALA A 159 5.89 14.24 3.39
CA ALA A 159 6.18 14.78 2.07
C ALA A 159 4.86 15.06 1.31
N SER A 160 4.92 15.95 0.31
CA SER A 160 3.77 16.23 -0.55
C SER A 160 3.32 14.98 -1.32
N PRO A 161 2.00 14.76 -1.49
CA PRO A 161 1.44 13.74 -2.38
C PRO A 161 2.02 13.79 -3.80
N GLN A 162 2.41 14.97 -4.29
CA GLN A 162 3.03 15.15 -5.59
C GLN A 162 4.36 14.38 -5.72
N THR A 163 5.11 14.22 -4.63
CA THR A 163 6.35 13.43 -4.59
C THR A 163 6.07 11.97 -4.97
N VAL A 164 5.00 11.40 -4.44
CA VAL A 164 4.59 10.02 -4.77
C VAL A 164 4.09 9.93 -6.21
N ALA A 165 3.26 10.89 -6.63
CA ALA A 165 2.72 10.92 -8.00
C ALA A 165 3.85 10.99 -9.04
N ASN A 166 4.84 11.86 -8.84
CA ASN A 166 6.00 11.97 -9.72
C ASN A 166 6.80 10.66 -9.75
N SER A 167 7.02 10.02 -8.60
CA SER A 167 7.73 8.74 -8.52
C SER A 167 6.99 7.61 -9.25
N ILE A 168 5.65 7.63 -9.24
CA ILE A 168 4.82 6.69 -10.03
C ILE A 168 5.00 6.97 -11.52
N LEU A 169 4.92 8.23 -11.96
CA LEU A 169 5.12 8.59 -13.37
C LEU A 169 6.50 8.17 -13.89
N ASP A 170 7.55 8.38 -13.10
CA ASP A 170 8.91 7.92 -13.42
C ASP A 170 8.99 6.39 -13.53
N ALA A 171 8.29 5.67 -12.64
CA ALA A 171 8.23 4.20 -12.68
C ALA A 171 7.45 3.70 -13.92
N LEU A 172 6.40 4.38 -14.33
CA LEU A 172 5.67 4.06 -15.57
C LEU A 172 6.59 4.19 -16.79
N GLY A 173 7.41 5.24 -16.85
CA GLY A 173 8.39 5.43 -17.92
C GLY A 173 9.51 4.40 -17.92
N SER A 174 10.13 4.15 -16.77
CA SER A 174 11.29 3.26 -16.62
C SER A 174 10.95 1.77 -16.51
N GLY A 175 9.72 1.41 -16.11
CA GLY A 175 9.31 0.04 -15.80
C GLY A 175 9.88 -0.49 -14.47
N ARG A 176 10.35 0.40 -13.58
CA ARG A 176 10.91 0.04 -12.28
C ARG A 176 9.85 -0.59 -11.38
N PHE A 177 10.20 -1.72 -10.76
CA PHE A 177 9.30 -2.43 -9.84
C PHE A 177 9.21 -1.77 -8.46
N TRP A 178 10.35 -1.55 -7.80
CA TRP A 178 10.41 -0.90 -6.49
C TRP A 178 10.39 0.61 -6.62
N VAL A 179 9.39 1.25 -6.03
CA VAL A 179 9.23 2.71 -5.99
C VAL A 179 9.25 3.16 -4.54
N LEU A 180 10.37 3.73 -4.14
CA LEU A 180 10.62 4.24 -2.78
C LEU A 180 10.82 5.76 -2.87
N PRO A 181 9.74 6.56 -2.73
CA PRO A 181 9.83 8.01 -2.91
C PRO A 181 10.76 8.70 -1.90
N GLN A 182 10.90 8.11 -0.70
CA GLN A 182 11.77 8.63 0.37
C GLN A 182 12.88 7.63 0.68
N PRO A 183 14.17 8.07 0.68
CA PRO A 183 15.33 7.19 0.90
C PRO A 183 15.34 6.48 2.27
N GLU A 184 14.79 7.11 3.30
CA GLU A 184 14.73 6.55 4.67
C GLU A 184 13.95 5.24 4.75
N VAL A 185 12.98 5.03 3.84
CA VAL A 185 12.24 3.76 3.75
C VAL A 185 13.17 2.61 3.36
N ALA A 186 14.08 2.84 2.40
CA ALA A 186 15.06 1.84 1.99
C ALA A 186 16.06 1.55 3.11
N ILE A 187 16.49 2.58 3.85
CA ILE A 187 17.41 2.45 4.99
C ILE A 187 16.76 1.59 6.09
N GLY A 188 15.50 1.88 6.44
CA GLY A 188 14.76 1.10 7.43
C GLY A 188 14.55 -0.37 7.02
N ALA A 189 14.27 -0.62 5.74
CA ALA A 189 14.13 -1.97 5.21
C ALA A 189 15.46 -2.75 5.29
N LEU A 190 16.58 -2.10 4.99
CA LEU A 190 17.91 -2.70 5.10
C LEU A 190 18.26 -3.03 6.56
N ASP A 191 18.02 -2.11 7.49
CA ASP A 191 18.24 -2.35 8.94
C ASP A 191 17.40 -3.53 9.43
N ARG A 192 16.13 -3.62 9.04
CA ARG A 192 15.27 -4.75 9.36
C ARG A 192 15.87 -6.08 8.88
N VAL A 193 16.33 -6.16 7.63
CA VAL A 193 16.96 -7.36 7.09
C VAL A 193 18.23 -7.71 7.88
N GLN A 194 19.06 -6.71 8.20
CA GLN A 194 20.28 -6.92 8.98
C GLN A 194 19.97 -7.44 10.40
N ARG A 195 18.95 -6.91 11.07
CA ARG A 195 18.51 -7.43 12.39
C ARG A 195 18.08 -8.89 12.32
N ILE A 196 17.33 -9.27 11.27
CA ILE A 196 16.92 -10.67 11.05
C ILE A 196 18.15 -11.59 10.89
N LEU A 197 19.14 -11.18 10.09
CA LEU A 197 20.36 -11.96 9.87
C LEU A 197 21.21 -12.09 11.14
N ASP A 198 21.23 -11.05 11.96
CA ASP A 198 21.98 -11.02 13.22
C ASP A 198 21.21 -11.69 14.39
N GLY A 199 19.96 -12.12 14.18
CA GLY A 199 19.10 -12.65 15.24
C GLY A 199 18.74 -11.62 16.32
N ARG A 200 18.71 -10.32 15.97
CA ARG A 200 18.35 -9.22 16.90
C ARG A 200 16.84 -8.96 16.86
N ASP A 201 16.30 -8.49 17.96
CA ASP A 201 14.91 -8.05 18.06
C ASP A 201 14.61 -6.87 17.09
N PRO A 202 13.35 -6.75 16.65
CA PRO A 202 12.92 -5.69 15.75
C PRO A 202 13.02 -4.28 16.33
#